data_07903e1e72b547541033ea3c8f7d564d
#
_entry.id   07903e1e72b547541033ea3c8f7d564d
#
_cell.length_a   1.000
_cell.length_b   1.000
_cell.length_c   1.000
_cell.angle_alpha   90.00
_cell.angle_beta   90.00
_cell.angle_gamma   90.00
#
_symmetry.space_group_name_H-M   'P 1'
#
loop_
_entity.id
_entity.type
_entity.pdbx_description
1 polymer ?
#
loop_
_entity_poly.entity_id
_entity_poly.type
_entity_poly.pdbx_seq_one_letter_code
_entity_poly.pdbx_strand_id
1 'polypeptide(L)'
;MAKFVKTEGMVDRLLAKIEDREDLMELAVKSGFVKRKPRKINPRELLAALFVTVLGGGRSLNSIAMTIGVLNGEPVSKQGVDKRIKGACLKYLECILAHAISRTVIHHCEAFSSTFNRIVLQDSTTIRLPSHLKDVFPGSRNQRSDDISLMKIQTAYDLLQEHFCYFQITPFTTNDQHAATTMLEYVEKNDLVIRDLGYFVPSSLGLLQQKGAFFISRLRYGVNIYDSDGENKLNLLRMLKKRKKLDMRVVIGGEQRVTCRIVALPVDPAVAAERRRKLKTNRDHRLNPNKEHLELLGWNIFVTNVNPGELCAQDIASLYGLRWRIEMIFKSWKSNSTFLPFQHASAQYVQAYVYTFLIFTTLFHAAVFVWNNTLSIARHNKPLSLLRLTRFFKEQMWAVPSNAFYSARLFKILTYHCAYETRSDRLNHHQKLTSLG
;
A
#
# COMPACT_ATOMS: atom_id res chain seq x y z
N MET A 1 14.18 -24.13 21.51
CA MET A 1 15.33 -24.15 20.62
C MET A 1 15.00 -24.44 19.15
N ALA A 2 14.32 -25.52 18.79
CA ALA A 2 14.01 -25.84 17.38
C ALA A 2 13.23 -24.77 16.59
N LYS A 3 12.39 -23.98 17.24
CA LYS A 3 11.60 -22.89 16.62
C LYS A 3 12.48 -21.70 16.21
N PHE A 4 13.53 -21.41 16.95
CA PHE A 4 14.44 -20.28 16.74
C PHE A 4 15.37 -20.49 15.53
N VAL A 5 16.01 -21.65 15.43
CA VAL A 5 16.96 -21.99 14.35
C VAL A 5 16.30 -22.00 12.95
N LYS A 6 15.00 -22.33 12.87
CA LYS A 6 14.29 -22.40 11.59
C LYS A 6 13.76 -21.04 11.11
N THR A 7 13.52 -20.10 12.03
CA THR A 7 13.14 -18.73 11.72
C THR A 7 14.33 -17.94 11.18
N GLU A 8 15.53 -18.22 11.68
CA GLU A 8 16.80 -17.65 11.23
C GLU A 8 17.01 -17.81 9.71
N GLY A 9 16.79 -18.99 9.17
CA GLY A 9 16.98 -19.26 7.75
C GLY A 9 16.17 -18.39 6.80
N MET A 10 14.94 -17.98 7.17
CA MET A 10 14.16 -17.05 6.36
C MET A 10 14.60 -15.62 6.56
N VAL A 11 14.84 -15.21 7.80
CA VAL A 11 15.34 -13.87 8.13
C VAL A 11 16.65 -13.61 7.41
N ASP A 12 17.61 -14.54 7.47
CA ASP A 12 18.89 -14.42 6.78
C ASP A 12 18.74 -14.30 5.27
N ARG A 13 17.83 -15.04 4.66
CA ARG A 13 17.55 -14.93 3.21
C ARG A 13 16.93 -13.60 2.81
N LEU A 14 16.02 -13.06 3.62
CA LEU A 14 15.47 -11.74 3.38
C LEU A 14 16.53 -10.65 3.58
N LEU A 15 17.40 -10.79 4.58
CA LEU A 15 18.52 -9.88 4.79
C LEU A 15 19.53 -9.96 3.64
N ALA A 16 19.88 -11.16 3.16
CA ALA A 16 20.75 -11.34 2.01
C ALA A 16 20.25 -10.61 0.74
N LYS A 17 18.92 -10.45 0.58
CA LYS A 17 18.36 -9.63 -0.51
C LYS A 17 18.65 -8.14 -0.37
N ILE A 18 18.87 -7.66 0.84
CA ILE A 18 19.31 -6.28 1.10
C ILE A 18 20.83 -6.18 0.89
N GLU A 19 21.58 -7.15 1.41
CA GLU A 19 23.05 -7.16 1.47
C GLU A 19 23.72 -7.39 0.10
N ASP A 20 22.98 -7.82 -0.93
CA ASP A 20 23.49 -8.20 -2.26
C ASP A 20 24.29 -7.08 -2.99
N ARG A 21 24.15 -5.82 -2.59
CA ARG A 21 24.88 -4.67 -3.18
C ARG A 21 25.24 -3.55 -2.20
N GLU A 22 24.76 -3.58 -0.99
CA GLU A 22 25.06 -2.54 0.00
C GLU A 22 25.07 -3.15 1.40
N ASP A 23 26.20 -3.03 2.09
CA ASP A 23 26.35 -3.56 3.44
C ASP A 23 25.40 -2.82 4.41
N LEU A 24 24.65 -3.56 5.21
CA LEU A 24 23.83 -3.01 6.29
C LEU A 24 24.64 -2.12 7.24
N MET A 25 25.93 -2.39 7.39
CA MET A 25 26.83 -1.55 8.17
C MET A 25 27.07 -0.19 7.49
N GLU A 26 27.21 -0.17 6.18
CA GLU A 26 27.38 1.07 5.42
C GLU A 26 26.15 1.96 5.53
N LEU A 27 24.95 1.40 5.36
CA LEU A 27 23.68 2.10 5.59
C LEU A 27 23.56 2.62 7.03
N ALA A 28 24.02 1.86 8.02
CA ALA A 28 24.02 2.27 9.41
C ALA A 28 24.97 3.46 9.69
N VAL A 29 26.09 3.51 9.00
CA VAL A 29 27.03 4.65 9.07
C VAL A 29 26.44 5.88 8.35
N LYS A 30 25.94 5.72 7.14
CA LYS A 30 25.30 6.80 6.35
C LYS A 30 24.13 7.45 7.11
N SER A 31 23.31 6.65 7.77
CA SER A 31 22.17 7.14 8.56
C SER A 31 22.56 7.78 9.90
N GLY A 32 23.80 7.67 10.31
CA GLY A 32 24.30 8.11 11.62
C GLY A 32 23.88 7.18 12.79
N PHE A 33 23.35 6.01 12.50
CA PHE A 33 23.03 5.00 13.52
C PHE A 33 24.30 4.39 14.13
N VAL A 34 25.34 4.21 13.34
CA VAL A 34 26.65 3.78 13.78
C VAL A 34 27.66 4.92 13.58
N LYS A 35 28.22 5.41 14.69
CA LYS A 35 29.30 6.43 14.70
C LYS A 35 30.67 5.83 15.02
N ARG A 36 30.71 4.65 15.65
CA ARG A 36 31.92 3.93 16.05
C ARG A 36 31.63 2.43 15.95
N LYS A 37 32.68 1.62 15.82
CA LYS A 37 32.55 0.14 15.76
C LYS A 37 31.61 -0.37 16.86
N PRO A 38 30.51 -1.06 16.51
CA PRO A 38 29.58 -1.61 17.48
C PRO A 38 30.27 -2.63 18.38
N ARG A 39 29.96 -2.63 19.69
CA ARG A 39 30.54 -3.63 20.63
C ARG A 39 29.62 -4.83 20.81
N LYS A 40 28.32 -4.58 21.15
CA LYS A 40 27.38 -5.64 21.55
C LYS A 40 26.11 -5.71 20.68
N ILE A 41 25.76 -4.66 19.98
CA ILE A 41 24.55 -4.60 19.14
C ILE A 41 25.00 -4.17 17.75
N ASN A 42 25.09 -5.12 16.85
CA ASN A 42 25.39 -4.92 15.45
C ASN A 42 24.09 -4.52 14.69
N PRO A 43 24.14 -3.63 13.69
CA PRO A 43 22.97 -3.23 12.88
C PRO A 43 22.23 -4.41 12.26
N ARG A 44 22.95 -5.41 11.71
CA ARG A 44 22.36 -6.61 11.11
C ARG A 44 21.60 -7.45 12.13
N GLU A 45 22.19 -7.70 13.29
CA GLU A 45 21.57 -8.48 14.37
C GLU A 45 20.35 -7.78 14.95
N LEU A 46 20.40 -6.45 15.09
CA LEU A 46 19.23 -5.68 15.50
C LEU A 46 18.10 -5.82 14.49
N LEU A 47 18.37 -5.68 13.20
CA LEU A 47 17.37 -5.84 12.15
C LEU A 47 16.80 -7.27 12.13
N ALA A 48 17.65 -8.28 12.25
CA ALA A 48 17.24 -9.69 12.35
C ALA A 48 16.32 -9.92 13.56
N ALA A 49 16.68 -9.40 14.73
CA ALA A 49 15.85 -9.50 15.92
C ALA A 49 14.50 -8.79 15.78
N LEU A 50 14.47 -7.63 15.12
CA LEU A 50 13.25 -6.92 14.81
C LEU A 50 12.38 -7.71 13.81
N PHE A 51 12.95 -8.37 12.79
CA PHE A 51 12.21 -9.25 11.88
C PHE A 51 11.58 -10.44 12.61
N VAL A 52 12.30 -11.06 13.54
CA VAL A 52 11.74 -12.13 14.39
C VAL A 52 10.54 -11.61 15.19
N THR A 53 10.62 -10.37 15.67
CA THR A 53 9.50 -9.73 16.39
C THR A 53 8.27 -9.55 15.49
N VAL A 54 8.46 -9.09 14.24
CA VAL A 54 7.39 -8.93 13.25
C VAL A 54 6.75 -10.28 12.88
N LEU A 55 7.54 -11.32 12.79
CA LEU A 55 7.10 -12.70 12.47
C LEU A 55 6.32 -13.38 13.60
N GLY A 56 6.11 -12.74 14.71
CA GLY A 56 5.33 -13.27 15.85
C GLY A 56 6.16 -13.70 17.04
N GLY A 57 7.41 -13.27 17.10
CA GLY A 57 8.26 -13.34 18.29
C GLY A 57 7.77 -12.41 19.41
N GLY A 58 8.43 -12.48 20.54
CA GLY A 58 8.14 -11.61 21.67
C GLY A 58 8.44 -10.15 21.33
N ARG A 59 7.51 -9.23 21.67
CA ARG A 59 7.60 -7.81 21.36
C ARG A 59 8.22 -6.94 22.43
N SER A 60 8.63 -7.54 23.53
CA SER A 60 9.31 -6.80 24.59
C SER A 60 10.75 -6.50 24.20
N LEU A 61 11.26 -5.38 24.70
CA LEU A 61 12.69 -5.05 24.57
C LEU A 61 13.59 -6.19 25.09
N ASN A 62 13.10 -6.92 26.09
CA ASN A 62 13.82 -8.09 26.62
C ASN A 62 13.87 -9.22 25.59
N SER A 63 12.79 -9.49 24.88
CA SER A 63 12.75 -10.51 23.82
C SER A 63 13.70 -10.17 22.68
N ILE A 64 13.75 -8.89 22.27
CA ILE A 64 14.70 -8.43 21.26
C ILE A 64 16.15 -8.59 21.76
N ALA A 65 16.42 -8.21 23.02
CA ALA A 65 17.72 -8.36 23.63
C ALA A 65 18.18 -9.82 23.69
N MET A 66 17.28 -10.74 24.05
CA MET A 66 17.55 -12.18 24.03
C MET A 66 17.86 -12.68 22.61
N THR A 67 17.09 -12.24 21.61
CA THR A 67 17.34 -12.62 20.21
C THR A 67 18.72 -12.14 19.75
N ILE A 68 19.08 -10.89 20.02
CA ILE A 68 20.41 -10.35 19.69
C ILE A 68 21.51 -11.16 20.41
N GLY A 69 21.29 -11.45 21.71
CA GLY A 69 22.25 -12.24 22.49
C GLY A 69 22.47 -13.64 21.93
N VAL A 70 21.42 -14.29 21.43
CA VAL A 70 21.53 -15.60 20.77
C VAL A 70 22.29 -15.51 19.46
N LEU A 71 22.06 -14.42 18.68
CA LEU A 71 22.70 -14.24 17.37
C LEU A 71 24.20 -13.93 17.48
N ASN A 72 24.61 -13.16 18.48
CA ASN A 72 26.01 -12.72 18.64
C ASN A 72 26.81 -13.49 19.69
N GLY A 73 26.16 -14.38 20.43
CA GLY A 73 26.80 -15.17 21.52
C GLY A 73 27.07 -14.38 22.81
N GLU A 74 26.64 -13.10 22.89
CA GLU A 74 26.92 -12.22 24.02
C GLU A 74 25.62 -11.70 24.65
N PRO A 75 25.48 -11.66 25.98
CA PRO A 75 24.29 -11.16 26.65
C PRO A 75 24.11 -9.66 26.41
N VAL A 76 22.90 -9.29 25.99
CA VAL A 76 22.50 -7.90 25.74
C VAL A 76 21.37 -7.51 26.70
N SER A 77 21.44 -6.33 27.28
CA SER A 77 20.39 -5.84 28.18
C SER A 77 19.26 -5.14 27.43
N LYS A 78 18.03 -5.22 27.94
CA LYS A 78 16.86 -4.49 27.41
C LYS A 78 17.09 -2.96 27.35
N GLN A 79 17.84 -2.41 28.32
CA GLN A 79 18.21 -0.99 28.34
C GLN A 79 19.17 -0.64 27.20
N GLY A 80 20.08 -1.56 26.85
CA GLY A 80 20.97 -1.39 25.69
C GLY A 80 20.18 -1.34 24.38
N VAL A 81 19.17 -2.19 24.22
CA VAL A 81 18.28 -2.16 23.07
C VAL A 81 17.44 -0.88 23.04
N ASP A 82 16.84 -0.48 24.17
CA ASP A 82 16.05 0.75 24.25
C ASP A 82 16.86 1.99 23.87
N LYS A 83 18.10 2.10 24.33
CA LYS A 83 19.00 3.20 23.96
C LYS A 83 19.33 3.22 22.46
N ARG A 84 19.29 2.07 21.80
CA ARG A 84 19.56 1.96 20.36
C ARG A 84 18.34 2.31 19.51
N ILE A 85 17.13 1.98 19.96
CA ILE A 85 15.89 2.28 19.23
C ILE A 85 15.50 3.77 19.48
N LYS A 86 16.27 4.69 18.90
CA LYS A 86 16.06 6.16 18.94
C LYS A 86 16.04 6.73 17.52
N GLY A 87 16.02 8.03 17.37
CA GLY A 87 15.90 8.70 16.08
C GLY A 87 16.89 8.24 14.99
N ALA A 88 18.16 7.98 15.36
CA ALA A 88 19.14 7.46 14.40
C ALA A 88 18.81 6.04 13.93
N CYS A 89 18.21 5.20 14.76
CA CYS A 89 17.71 3.88 14.37
C CYS A 89 16.54 4.03 13.37
N LEU A 90 15.63 4.97 13.60
CA LEU A 90 14.53 5.20 12.66
C LEU A 90 15.05 5.62 11.28
N LYS A 91 16.02 6.54 11.22
CA LYS A 91 16.68 6.93 9.97
C LYS A 91 17.36 5.74 9.27
N TYR A 92 18.00 4.86 10.05
CA TYR A 92 18.59 3.62 9.52
C TYR A 92 17.53 2.72 8.90
N LEU A 93 16.41 2.49 9.59
CA LEU A 93 15.31 1.69 9.05
C LEU A 93 14.64 2.34 7.82
N GLU A 94 14.53 3.67 7.78
CA GLU A 94 14.08 4.40 6.59
C GLU A 94 15.01 4.18 5.40
N CYS A 95 16.33 4.26 5.60
CA CYS A 95 17.32 3.99 4.55
C CYS A 95 17.19 2.54 4.04
N ILE A 96 17.04 1.56 4.96
CA ILE A 96 16.83 0.16 4.56
C ILE A 96 15.53 -0.01 3.79
N LEU A 97 14.45 0.65 4.21
CA LEU A 97 13.16 0.56 3.51
C LEU A 97 13.29 1.13 2.08
N ALA A 98 13.90 2.30 1.92
CA ALA A 98 14.15 2.89 0.61
C ALA A 98 15.01 1.96 -0.27
N HIS A 99 16.04 1.37 0.31
CA HIS A 99 16.89 0.40 -0.38
C HIS A 99 16.11 -0.87 -0.75
N ALA A 100 15.31 -1.45 0.15
CA ALA A 100 14.46 -2.61 -0.14
C ALA A 100 13.47 -2.32 -1.28
N ILE A 101 12.84 -1.15 -1.30
CA ILE A 101 11.94 -0.71 -2.38
C ILE A 101 12.69 -0.68 -3.72
N SER A 102 13.87 -0.06 -3.78
CA SER A 102 14.64 0.06 -5.02
C SER A 102 15.12 -1.28 -5.59
N ARG A 103 15.13 -2.35 -4.78
CA ARG A 103 15.63 -3.69 -5.13
C ARG A 103 14.53 -4.68 -5.50
N THR A 104 13.27 -4.36 -5.28
CA THR A 104 12.17 -5.31 -5.45
C THR A 104 11.53 -5.27 -6.83
N VAL A 105 12.12 -4.59 -7.80
CA VAL A 105 11.68 -4.62 -9.21
C VAL A 105 12.02 -5.98 -9.82
N ILE A 106 11.03 -6.85 -10.03
CA ILE A 106 11.27 -8.26 -10.38
C ILE A 106 10.61 -8.68 -11.70
N HIS A 107 9.52 -8.08 -12.12
CA HIS A 107 8.79 -8.52 -13.31
C HIS A 107 8.25 -7.36 -14.14
N HIS A 108 8.46 -7.43 -15.46
CA HIS A 108 7.70 -6.65 -16.42
C HIS A 108 6.43 -7.42 -16.79
N CYS A 109 5.26 -6.85 -16.50
CA CYS A 109 4.04 -7.25 -17.18
C CYS A 109 4.02 -6.52 -18.52
N GLU A 110 3.99 -7.26 -19.63
CA GLU A 110 3.97 -6.67 -20.98
C GLU A 110 2.65 -5.94 -21.29
N ALA A 111 1.59 -6.23 -20.53
CA ALA A 111 0.31 -5.53 -20.64
C ALA A 111 0.52 -4.02 -20.35
N PHE A 112 0.11 -3.17 -21.26
CA PHE A 112 0.24 -1.70 -21.21
C PHE A 112 1.67 -1.12 -21.23
N SER A 113 2.73 -1.95 -21.35
CA SER A 113 4.12 -1.46 -21.36
C SER A 113 4.42 -0.48 -22.51
N SER A 114 3.63 -0.48 -23.56
CA SER A 114 3.72 0.48 -24.66
C SER A 114 3.13 1.85 -24.33
N THR A 115 2.17 1.94 -23.38
CA THR A 115 1.45 3.17 -23.04
C THR A 115 1.89 3.74 -21.70
N PHE A 116 2.06 2.89 -20.68
CA PHE A 116 2.41 3.30 -19.34
C PHE A 116 3.64 2.55 -18.83
N ASN A 117 4.59 3.30 -18.25
CA ASN A 117 5.77 2.71 -17.61
C ASN A 117 5.39 1.94 -16.34
N ARG A 118 4.49 2.52 -15.54
CA ARG A 118 3.94 1.94 -14.30
C ARG A 118 2.45 2.26 -14.19
N ILE A 119 1.71 1.37 -13.49
CA ILE A 119 0.35 1.67 -13.03
C ILE A 119 0.40 1.76 -11.51
N VAL A 120 0.48 2.97 -10.99
CA VAL A 120 0.69 3.26 -9.57
C VAL A 120 -0.64 3.41 -8.84
N LEU A 121 -0.94 2.47 -7.96
CA LEU A 121 -2.08 2.56 -7.04
C LEU A 121 -1.64 3.31 -5.78
N GLN A 122 -2.34 4.39 -5.45
CA GLN A 122 -2.12 5.15 -4.21
C GLN A 122 -3.30 4.98 -3.26
N ASP A 123 -3.01 4.59 -2.02
CA ASP A 123 -3.99 4.50 -0.95
C ASP A 123 -3.30 4.54 0.44
N SER A 124 -4.08 4.64 1.50
CA SER A 124 -3.58 4.61 2.87
C SER A 124 -4.29 3.61 3.76
N THR A 125 -3.59 3.16 4.78
CA THR A 125 -4.19 2.35 5.84
C THR A 125 -3.88 2.91 7.21
N THR A 126 -4.81 2.74 8.15
CA THR A 126 -4.65 3.23 9.52
C THR A 126 -4.41 2.08 10.49
N ILE A 127 -3.55 2.33 11.48
CA ILE A 127 -3.24 1.45 12.59
C ILE A 127 -3.65 2.17 13.87
N ARG A 128 -4.45 1.51 14.71
CA ARG A 128 -4.78 2.01 16.03
C ARG A 128 -3.60 1.81 16.98
N LEU A 129 -3.25 2.85 17.70
CA LEU A 129 -2.19 2.84 18.69
C LEU A 129 -2.76 3.05 20.10
N PRO A 130 -1.99 2.72 21.16
CA PRO A 130 -2.37 3.06 22.53
C PRO A 130 -2.54 4.58 22.73
N SER A 131 -3.47 4.97 23.59
CA SER A 131 -3.86 6.36 23.80
C SER A 131 -2.73 7.27 24.30
N HIS A 132 -1.74 6.72 25.02
CA HIS A 132 -0.57 7.49 25.48
C HIS A 132 0.33 8.02 24.34
N LEU A 133 0.12 7.56 23.10
CA LEU A 133 0.84 8.03 21.92
C LEU A 133 0.09 9.11 21.14
N LYS A 134 -1.04 9.61 21.65
CA LYS A 134 -1.89 10.60 20.98
C LYS A 134 -1.18 11.91 20.63
N ASP A 135 -0.20 12.32 21.43
CA ASP A 135 0.55 13.55 21.19
C ASP A 135 1.48 13.45 19.98
N VAL A 136 1.94 12.24 19.65
CA VAL A 136 2.79 11.96 18.48
C VAL A 136 1.93 11.54 17.29
N PHE A 137 0.90 10.76 17.52
CA PHE A 137 -0.01 10.23 16.51
C PHE A 137 -1.47 10.56 16.84
N PRO A 138 -1.86 11.83 16.74
CA PRO A 138 -3.25 12.22 17.01
C PRO A 138 -4.20 11.52 16.03
N GLY A 139 -5.30 10.99 16.58
CA GLY A 139 -6.39 10.39 15.83
C GLY A 139 -7.54 11.36 15.56
N SER A 140 -8.65 10.85 15.01
CA SER A 140 -9.86 11.65 14.85
C SER A 140 -10.52 11.90 16.22
N ARG A 141 -10.83 13.16 16.48
CA ARG A 141 -11.71 13.52 17.62
C ARG A 141 -13.11 12.95 17.34
N ASN A 142 -13.69 12.29 18.30
CA ASN A 142 -15.11 11.93 18.28
C ASN A 142 -15.77 12.44 19.58
N GLN A 143 -17.10 12.52 19.58
CA GLN A 143 -17.89 13.02 20.72
C GLN A 143 -17.71 12.23 22.04
N ARG A 144 -17.07 11.06 21.99
CA ARG A 144 -16.94 10.15 23.13
C ARG A 144 -15.55 10.11 23.75
N SER A 145 -14.51 10.48 23.01
CA SER A 145 -13.13 10.42 23.50
C SER A 145 -12.18 11.20 22.59
N ASP A 146 -11.34 12.04 23.21
CA ASP A 146 -10.20 12.71 22.56
C ASP A 146 -8.92 11.86 22.61
N ASP A 147 -8.95 10.71 23.27
CA ASP A 147 -7.80 9.86 23.56
C ASP A 147 -7.58 8.77 22.48
N ILE A 148 -7.80 9.14 21.22
CA ILE A 148 -7.58 8.21 20.11
C ILE A 148 -6.23 8.51 19.46
N SER A 149 -5.36 7.51 19.46
CA SER A 149 -4.09 7.55 18.73
C SER A 149 -4.16 6.67 17.51
N LEU A 150 -3.92 7.27 16.33
CA LEU A 150 -3.95 6.58 15.03
C LEU A 150 -2.73 6.97 14.20
N MET A 151 -2.04 5.97 13.70
CA MET A 151 -0.98 6.11 12.70
C MET A 151 -1.54 5.78 11.32
N LYS A 152 -1.17 6.55 10.31
CA LYS A 152 -1.51 6.31 8.91
C LYS A 152 -0.26 5.92 8.15
N ILE A 153 -0.37 4.88 7.33
CA ILE A 153 0.66 4.46 6.37
C ILE A 153 0.15 4.80 4.98
N GLN A 154 0.75 5.80 4.36
CA GLN A 154 0.57 6.13 2.95
C GLN A 154 1.38 5.15 2.12
N THR A 155 0.81 4.63 1.04
CA THR A 155 1.42 3.58 0.22
C THR A 155 1.20 3.84 -1.25
N ALA A 156 2.25 3.66 -2.06
CA ALA A 156 2.14 3.53 -3.49
C ALA A 156 2.62 2.13 -3.92
N TYR A 157 1.87 1.52 -4.81
CA TYR A 157 2.12 0.18 -5.31
C TYR A 157 2.02 0.14 -6.83
N ASP A 158 3.07 -0.29 -7.51
CA ASP A 158 3.06 -0.53 -8.95
C ASP A 158 2.40 -1.86 -9.25
N LEU A 159 1.33 -1.81 -10.02
CA LEU A 159 0.53 -2.96 -10.38
C LEU A 159 1.19 -3.81 -11.47
N LEU A 160 1.98 -3.21 -12.37
CA LEU A 160 2.64 -3.92 -13.48
C LEU A 160 3.83 -4.75 -12.99
N GLN A 161 4.61 -4.17 -12.09
CA GLN A 161 5.79 -4.83 -11.52
C GLN A 161 5.49 -5.55 -10.20
N GLU A 162 4.26 -5.45 -9.71
CA GLU A 162 3.82 -6.02 -8.42
C GLU A 162 4.75 -5.68 -7.25
N HIS A 163 5.19 -4.41 -7.14
CA HIS A 163 6.07 -3.96 -6.05
C HIS A 163 5.61 -2.65 -5.41
N PHE A 164 6.11 -2.39 -4.19
CA PHE A 164 5.87 -1.13 -3.51
C PHE A 164 6.84 -0.06 -4.02
N CYS A 165 6.31 1.13 -4.34
CA CYS A 165 7.12 2.28 -4.79
C CYS A 165 7.41 3.26 -3.66
N TYR A 166 6.53 3.31 -2.64
CA TYR A 166 6.60 4.35 -1.63
C TYR A 166 5.84 3.97 -0.37
N PHE A 167 6.41 4.40 0.78
CA PHE A 167 5.73 4.40 2.07
C PHE A 167 6.01 5.69 2.83
N GLN A 168 5.00 6.19 3.52
CA GLN A 168 5.15 7.28 4.48
C GLN A 168 4.30 7.02 5.72
N ILE A 169 4.91 7.15 6.88
CA ILE A 169 4.22 7.06 8.17
C ILE A 169 3.86 8.46 8.62
N THR A 170 2.57 8.70 8.85
CA THR A 170 2.04 9.99 9.29
C THR A 170 1.02 9.83 10.41
N PRO A 171 0.75 10.88 11.20
CA PRO A 171 -0.45 10.93 12.03
C PRO A 171 -1.72 10.80 11.17
N PHE A 172 -2.79 10.26 11.74
CA PHE A 172 -4.09 10.16 11.05
C PHE A 172 -4.64 11.51 10.58
N THR A 173 -4.35 12.57 11.34
CA THR A 173 -4.79 13.94 11.03
C THR A 173 -4.14 14.53 9.78
N THR A 174 -3.05 13.93 9.28
CA THR A 174 -2.49 14.30 7.98
C THR A 174 -3.49 13.96 6.87
N ASN A 175 -3.93 14.98 6.16
CA ASN A 175 -4.95 14.84 5.11
C ASN A 175 -4.39 14.06 3.90
N ASP A 176 -5.20 13.16 3.33
CA ASP A 176 -4.85 12.42 2.11
C ASP A 176 -4.64 13.35 0.91
N GLN A 177 -5.28 14.53 0.90
CA GLN A 177 -5.04 15.55 -0.11
C GLN A 177 -3.60 16.10 -0.05
N HIS A 178 -3.03 16.26 1.14
CA HIS A 178 -1.62 16.64 1.32
C HIS A 178 -0.70 15.51 0.83
N ALA A 179 -1.01 14.26 1.17
CA ALA A 179 -0.28 13.10 0.67
C ALA A 179 -0.34 12.96 -0.86
N ALA A 180 -1.41 13.42 -1.50
CA ALA A 180 -1.50 13.46 -2.96
C ALA A 180 -0.42 14.35 -3.60
N THR A 181 0.04 15.39 -2.90
CA THR A 181 1.09 16.30 -3.37
C THR A 181 2.48 15.78 -3.04
N THR A 182 2.71 15.30 -1.81
CA THR A 182 4.04 14.76 -1.41
C THR A 182 4.45 13.56 -2.24
N MET A 183 3.51 12.71 -2.64
CA MET A 183 3.78 11.58 -3.51
C MET A 183 4.21 11.94 -4.94
N LEU A 184 4.02 13.18 -5.38
CA LEU A 184 4.46 13.58 -6.72
C LEU A 184 5.96 13.43 -6.94
N GLU A 185 6.76 13.45 -5.88
CA GLU A 185 8.21 13.22 -5.96
C GLU A 185 8.56 11.84 -6.57
N TYR A 186 7.71 10.84 -6.34
CA TYR A 186 7.92 9.46 -6.78
C TYR A 186 7.22 9.11 -8.09
N VAL A 187 6.45 10.05 -8.65
CA VAL A 187 5.77 9.86 -9.94
C VAL A 187 6.71 10.30 -11.06
N GLU A 188 6.83 9.45 -12.06
CA GLU A 188 7.66 9.67 -13.23
C GLU A 188 6.80 9.92 -14.49
N LYS A 189 7.44 10.37 -15.55
CA LYS A 189 6.80 10.52 -16.87
C LYS A 189 6.25 9.16 -17.35
N ASN A 190 5.08 9.18 -17.95
CA ASN A 190 4.35 8.00 -18.45
C ASN A 190 3.87 7.03 -17.34
N ASP A 191 3.87 7.41 -16.07
CA ASP A 191 3.15 6.67 -15.05
C ASP A 191 1.65 6.91 -15.16
N LEU A 192 0.83 5.87 -14.95
CA LEU A 192 -0.60 6.01 -14.72
C LEU A 192 -0.90 5.93 -13.23
N VAL A 193 -1.35 7.02 -12.63
CA VAL A 193 -1.67 7.09 -11.19
C VAL A 193 -3.17 6.89 -10.97
N ILE A 194 -3.53 5.88 -10.18
CA ILE A 194 -4.93 5.57 -9.81
C ILE A 194 -5.10 5.82 -8.31
N ARG A 195 -6.01 6.74 -7.96
CA ARG A 195 -6.24 7.20 -6.58
C ARG A 195 -7.68 7.04 -6.15
N ASP A 196 -7.88 6.86 -4.84
CA ASP A 196 -9.22 6.95 -4.26
C ASP A 196 -9.72 8.41 -4.21
N LEU A 197 -11.02 8.56 -4.02
CA LEU A 197 -11.69 9.88 -3.95
C LEU A 197 -11.13 10.76 -2.82
N GLY A 198 -10.61 10.18 -1.75
CA GLY A 198 -9.95 10.90 -0.65
C GLY A 198 -8.75 11.75 -1.09
N TYR A 199 -8.07 11.34 -2.15
CA TYR A 199 -6.91 12.03 -2.74
C TYR A 199 -7.29 13.03 -3.84
N PHE A 200 -8.57 13.24 -4.10
CA PHE A 200 -9.01 14.09 -5.21
C PHE A 200 -8.74 15.57 -4.90
N VAL A 201 -7.77 16.13 -5.60
CA VAL A 201 -7.41 17.56 -5.58
C VAL A 201 -7.11 17.98 -7.02
N PRO A 202 -7.88 18.92 -7.62
CA PRO A 202 -7.64 19.35 -9.01
C PRO A 202 -6.20 19.81 -9.26
N SER A 203 -5.62 20.61 -8.36
CA SER A 203 -4.22 21.04 -8.48
C SER A 203 -3.22 19.89 -8.56
N SER A 204 -3.40 18.85 -7.75
CA SER A 204 -2.56 17.65 -7.79
C SER A 204 -2.68 16.90 -9.12
N LEU A 205 -3.87 16.89 -9.75
CA LEU A 205 -4.06 16.32 -11.08
C LEU A 205 -3.32 17.13 -12.16
N GLY A 206 -3.36 18.47 -12.05
CA GLY A 206 -2.59 19.37 -12.93
C GLY A 206 -1.08 19.16 -12.80
N LEU A 207 -0.56 18.96 -11.59
CA LEU A 207 0.86 18.65 -11.36
C LEU A 207 1.28 17.29 -11.95
N LEU A 208 0.40 16.28 -11.93
CA LEU A 208 0.65 15.02 -12.64
C LEU A 208 0.79 15.24 -14.15
N GLN A 209 -0.09 16.03 -14.75
CA GLN A 209 0.02 16.38 -16.18
C GLN A 209 1.31 17.13 -16.51
N GLN A 210 1.72 18.07 -15.67
CA GLN A 210 2.97 18.81 -15.85
C GLN A 210 4.19 17.90 -15.82
N LYS A 211 4.14 16.82 -15.04
CA LYS A 211 5.18 15.76 -15.03
C LYS A 211 5.11 14.81 -16.24
N GLY A 212 4.13 14.95 -17.11
CA GLY A 212 3.89 14.02 -18.20
C GLY A 212 3.35 12.66 -17.73
N ALA A 213 2.74 12.62 -16.57
CA ALA A 213 2.08 11.44 -16.03
C ALA A 213 0.56 11.44 -16.32
N PHE A 214 0.00 10.27 -16.30
CA PHE A 214 -1.43 10.04 -16.47
C PHE A 214 -2.13 9.80 -15.13
N PHE A 215 -3.43 10.02 -15.09
CA PHE A 215 -4.23 9.72 -13.91
C PHE A 215 -5.60 9.15 -14.26
N ILE A 216 -6.15 8.34 -13.37
CA ILE A 216 -7.57 7.97 -13.31
C ILE A 216 -8.04 8.22 -11.87
N SER A 217 -9.06 9.05 -11.69
CA SER A 217 -9.68 9.32 -10.41
C SER A 217 -11.20 9.35 -10.54
N ARG A 218 -11.91 9.08 -9.44
CA ARG A 218 -13.34 9.39 -9.38
C ARG A 218 -13.53 10.90 -9.27
N LEU A 219 -14.56 11.41 -9.93
CA LEU A 219 -14.95 12.80 -9.78
C LEU A 219 -15.61 13.01 -8.40
N ARG A 220 -15.13 13.99 -7.65
CA ARG A 220 -15.74 14.40 -6.39
C ARG A 220 -17.00 15.23 -6.64
N TYR A 221 -18.06 14.94 -5.90
CA TYR A 221 -19.27 15.75 -5.94
C TYR A 221 -18.98 17.21 -5.54
N GLY A 222 -19.64 18.16 -6.22
CA GLY A 222 -19.48 19.59 -5.98
C GLY A 222 -18.31 20.26 -6.71
N VAL A 223 -17.51 19.50 -7.48
CA VAL A 223 -16.48 20.09 -8.33
C VAL A 223 -17.11 20.76 -9.55
N ASN A 224 -16.73 22.00 -9.82
CA ASN A 224 -17.17 22.71 -11.02
C ASN A 224 -16.61 22.05 -12.28
N ILE A 225 -17.46 21.90 -13.28
CA ILE A 225 -17.12 21.34 -14.59
C ILE A 225 -17.50 22.39 -15.64
N TYR A 226 -16.59 22.59 -16.57
CA TYR A 226 -16.78 23.53 -17.69
C TYR A 226 -16.60 22.80 -19.03
N ASP A 227 -17.04 23.39 -20.10
CA ASP A 227 -16.79 22.90 -21.45
C ASP A 227 -15.27 22.79 -21.75
N SER A 228 -14.93 22.32 -22.94
CA SER A 228 -13.52 22.12 -23.35
C SER A 228 -12.70 23.40 -23.32
N ASP A 229 -13.32 24.55 -23.51
CA ASP A 229 -12.67 25.86 -23.57
C ASP A 229 -12.61 26.52 -22.18
N GLY A 230 -13.31 25.92 -21.19
CA GLY A 230 -13.34 26.38 -19.81
C GLY A 230 -14.23 27.60 -19.56
N GLU A 231 -15.07 27.99 -20.53
CA GLU A 231 -15.90 29.18 -20.45
C GLU A 231 -17.25 28.91 -19.81
N ASN A 232 -17.96 27.88 -20.28
CA ASN A 232 -19.32 27.60 -19.86
C ASN A 232 -19.39 26.50 -18.81
N LYS A 233 -20.02 26.83 -17.68
CA LYS A 233 -20.22 25.80 -16.61
C LYS A 233 -21.28 24.79 -17.08
N LEU A 234 -20.93 23.52 -16.97
CA LEU A 234 -21.78 22.41 -17.38
C LEU A 234 -22.59 21.84 -16.21
N ASN A 235 -23.86 21.52 -16.47
CA ASN A 235 -24.67 20.75 -15.55
C ASN A 235 -24.56 19.24 -15.87
N LEU A 236 -23.70 18.55 -15.12
CA LEU A 236 -23.41 17.15 -15.35
C LEU A 236 -24.67 16.25 -15.26
N LEU A 237 -25.51 16.46 -14.26
CA LEU A 237 -26.73 15.66 -14.10
C LEU A 237 -27.68 15.79 -15.28
N ARG A 238 -27.90 17.02 -15.78
CA ARG A 238 -28.73 17.26 -16.95
C ARG A 238 -28.18 16.55 -18.19
N MET A 239 -26.86 16.59 -18.37
CA MET A 239 -26.19 15.89 -19.48
C MET A 239 -26.32 14.36 -19.38
N LEU A 240 -26.14 13.81 -18.20
CA LEU A 240 -26.25 12.36 -17.95
C LEU A 240 -27.68 11.85 -18.13
N LYS A 241 -28.68 12.60 -17.71
CA LYS A 241 -30.10 12.29 -17.97
C LYS A 241 -30.43 12.22 -19.45
N LYS A 242 -29.82 13.12 -20.26
CA LYS A 242 -30.04 13.16 -21.71
C LYS A 242 -29.28 12.08 -22.46
N ARG A 243 -27.98 11.85 -22.11
CA ARG A 243 -27.08 11.01 -22.91
C ARG A 243 -26.84 9.63 -22.32
N LYS A 244 -27.19 9.38 -21.04
CA LYS A 244 -26.93 8.16 -20.25
C LYS A 244 -25.46 7.82 -20.04
N LYS A 245 -24.60 8.05 -21.02
CA LYS A 245 -23.14 7.90 -20.97
C LYS A 245 -22.49 9.20 -21.41
N LEU A 246 -21.34 9.53 -20.81
CA LEU A 246 -20.50 10.65 -21.24
C LEU A 246 -19.06 10.19 -21.41
N ASP A 247 -18.43 10.70 -22.44
CA ASP A 247 -17.02 10.57 -22.71
C ASP A 247 -16.60 11.81 -23.50
N MET A 248 -16.01 12.80 -22.83
CA MET A 248 -15.72 14.09 -23.44
C MET A 248 -14.63 14.85 -22.72
N ARG A 249 -13.97 15.77 -23.43
CA ARG A 249 -13.02 16.70 -22.84
C ARG A 249 -13.76 17.80 -22.08
N VAL A 250 -13.25 18.14 -20.91
CA VAL A 250 -13.79 19.15 -20.00
C VAL A 250 -12.67 19.87 -19.26
N VAL A 251 -13.00 20.99 -18.63
CA VAL A 251 -12.16 21.66 -17.64
C VAL A 251 -12.82 21.51 -16.27
N ILE A 252 -12.07 21.07 -15.27
CA ILE A 252 -12.56 20.89 -13.89
C ILE A 252 -11.81 21.80 -12.92
N GLY A 253 -12.47 22.18 -11.82
CA GLY A 253 -11.88 22.93 -10.72
C GLY A 253 -12.48 24.30 -10.51
N GLY A 254 -11.93 25.08 -9.60
CA GLY A 254 -12.29 26.46 -9.30
C GLY A 254 -11.24 27.44 -9.82
N GLU A 255 -10.43 27.99 -8.91
CA GLU A 255 -9.31 28.87 -9.27
C GLU A 255 -8.22 28.12 -10.06
N GLN A 256 -7.89 26.92 -9.61
CA GLN A 256 -6.99 26.03 -10.33
C GLN A 256 -7.79 25.11 -11.23
N ARG A 257 -7.72 25.38 -12.53
CA ARG A 257 -8.44 24.64 -13.56
C ARG A 257 -7.53 23.60 -14.21
N VAL A 258 -8.10 22.42 -14.46
CA VAL A 258 -7.39 21.29 -15.07
C VAL A 258 -8.21 20.79 -16.25
N THR A 259 -7.60 20.81 -17.44
CA THR A 259 -8.19 20.19 -18.64
C THR A 259 -8.04 18.69 -18.52
N CYS A 260 -9.13 17.95 -18.62
CA CYS A 260 -9.16 16.50 -18.54
C CYS A 260 -10.31 15.92 -19.38
N ARG A 261 -10.42 14.61 -19.38
CA ARG A 261 -11.52 13.85 -19.97
C ARG A 261 -12.42 13.37 -18.86
N ILE A 262 -13.73 13.60 -18.96
CA ILE A 262 -14.73 13.02 -18.08
C ILE A 262 -15.34 11.78 -18.75
N VAL A 263 -15.36 10.68 -18.00
CA VAL A 263 -15.98 9.41 -18.41
C VAL A 263 -17.05 9.06 -17.40
N ALA A 264 -18.30 8.93 -17.84
CA ALA A 264 -19.41 8.54 -16.98
C ALA A 264 -20.19 7.38 -17.57
N LEU A 265 -20.25 6.29 -16.81
CA LEU A 265 -20.93 5.06 -17.18
C LEU A 265 -22.05 4.74 -16.18
N PRO A 266 -23.25 4.34 -16.64
CA PRO A 266 -24.32 3.96 -15.75
C PRO A 266 -23.93 2.72 -14.93
N VAL A 267 -24.42 2.64 -13.70
CA VAL A 267 -24.29 1.45 -12.87
C VAL A 267 -25.59 0.68 -12.83
N ASP A 268 -25.51 -0.57 -12.43
CA ASP A 268 -26.71 -1.38 -12.18
C ASP A 268 -27.64 -0.69 -11.20
N PRO A 269 -28.97 -0.69 -11.43
CA PRO A 269 -29.98 -0.05 -10.57
C PRO A 269 -29.90 -0.52 -9.11
N ALA A 270 -29.61 -1.79 -8.85
CA ALA A 270 -29.45 -2.32 -7.51
C ALA A 270 -28.21 -1.74 -6.80
N VAL A 271 -27.09 -1.59 -7.52
CA VAL A 271 -25.87 -0.94 -7.02
C VAL A 271 -26.15 0.53 -6.72
N ALA A 272 -26.88 1.24 -7.59
CA ALA A 272 -27.26 2.64 -7.38
C ALA A 272 -28.16 2.79 -6.14
N ALA A 273 -29.14 1.90 -5.96
CA ALA A 273 -30.02 1.89 -4.80
C ALA A 273 -29.25 1.68 -3.49
N GLU A 274 -28.32 0.72 -3.47
CA GLU A 274 -27.47 0.44 -2.30
C GLU A 274 -26.55 1.64 -1.96
N ARG A 275 -25.97 2.29 -2.96
CA ARG A 275 -25.16 3.51 -2.75
C ARG A 275 -25.97 4.64 -2.13
N ARG A 276 -27.20 4.86 -2.63
CA ARG A 276 -28.14 5.87 -2.07
C ARG A 276 -28.51 5.55 -0.65
N ARG A 277 -28.81 4.27 -0.35
CA ARG A 277 -29.12 3.80 1.00
C ARG A 277 -27.94 4.07 1.94
N LYS A 278 -26.71 3.66 1.57
CA LYS A 278 -25.51 3.88 2.37
C LYS A 278 -25.26 5.37 2.65
N LEU A 279 -25.43 6.23 1.66
CA LEU A 279 -25.21 7.67 1.82
C LEU A 279 -26.25 8.29 2.75
N LYS A 280 -27.53 7.92 2.63
CA LYS A 280 -28.61 8.39 3.52
C LYS A 280 -28.48 7.91 4.96
N THR A 281 -27.95 6.72 5.18
CA THR A 281 -27.75 6.13 6.52
C THR A 281 -26.38 6.49 7.13
N ASN A 282 -25.58 7.28 6.44
CA ASN A 282 -24.30 7.71 6.98
C ASN A 282 -24.51 8.65 8.16
N ARG A 283 -23.85 8.33 9.29
CA ARG A 283 -23.95 9.10 10.54
C ARG A 283 -23.14 10.40 10.53
N ASP A 284 -22.36 10.65 9.50
CA ASP A 284 -21.64 11.92 9.36
C ASP A 284 -22.59 13.02 8.88
N HIS A 285 -23.06 13.85 9.82
CA HIS A 285 -23.97 14.95 9.57
C HIS A 285 -23.43 16.02 8.60
N ARG A 286 -22.12 16.02 8.33
CA ARG A 286 -21.51 16.88 7.31
C ARG A 286 -21.85 16.43 5.88
N LEU A 287 -22.26 15.18 5.73
CA LEU A 287 -22.68 14.58 4.46
C LEU A 287 -24.22 14.67 4.33
N ASN A 288 -24.76 15.89 4.21
CA ASN A 288 -26.20 16.05 3.92
C ASN A 288 -26.41 15.98 2.39
N PRO A 289 -26.73 14.80 1.82
CA PRO A 289 -26.83 14.63 0.39
C PRO A 289 -28.10 15.29 -0.14
N ASN A 290 -27.95 16.23 -1.07
CA ASN A 290 -29.06 16.77 -1.81
C ASN A 290 -29.57 15.79 -2.89
N LYS A 291 -30.70 16.11 -3.52
CA LYS A 291 -31.32 15.27 -4.55
C LYS A 291 -30.38 15.00 -5.73
N GLU A 292 -29.65 16.03 -6.17
CA GLU A 292 -28.69 15.93 -7.27
C GLU A 292 -27.57 14.91 -6.96
N HIS A 293 -26.97 14.98 -5.76
CA HIS A 293 -25.94 14.04 -5.35
C HIS A 293 -26.47 12.59 -5.33
N LEU A 294 -27.68 12.38 -4.79
CA LEU A 294 -28.30 11.06 -4.77
C LEU A 294 -28.58 10.52 -6.18
N GLU A 295 -28.97 11.37 -7.11
CA GLU A 295 -29.20 10.98 -8.50
C GLU A 295 -27.90 10.59 -9.20
N LEU A 296 -26.81 11.37 -9.01
CA LEU A 296 -25.49 11.10 -9.60
C LEU A 296 -24.88 9.76 -9.16
N LEU A 297 -25.30 9.17 -8.03
CA LEU A 297 -24.87 7.84 -7.61
C LEU A 297 -25.29 6.70 -8.58
N GLY A 298 -26.17 7.00 -9.54
CA GLY A 298 -26.52 6.11 -10.64
C GLY A 298 -25.41 5.94 -11.70
N TRP A 299 -24.31 6.65 -11.58
CA TRP A 299 -23.18 6.57 -12.51
C TRP A 299 -21.86 6.35 -11.80
N ASN A 300 -20.92 5.69 -12.48
CA ASN A 300 -19.51 5.77 -12.19
C ASN A 300 -18.93 6.93 -13.00
N ILE A 301 -18.45 7.96 -12.33
CA ILE A 301 -17.93 9.16 -12.98
C ILE A 301 -16.44 9.26 -12.69
N PHE A 302 -15.64 9.23 -13.75
CA PHE A 302 -14.18 9.30 -13.68
C PHE A 302 -13.67 10.54 -14.40
N VAL A 303 -12.51 11.00 -13.98
CA VAL A 303 -11.69 11.99 -14.67
C VAL A 303 -10.33 11.42 -14.97
N THR A 304 -9.81 11.72 -16.15
CA THR A 304 -8.52 11.22 -16.63
C THR A 304 -7.92 12.19 -17.67
N ASN A 305 -6.62 12.12 -17.86
CA ASN A 305 -5.94 12.79 -19.00
C ASN A 305 -5.51 11.80 -20.08
N VAL A 306 -5.85 10.51 -19.95
CA VAL A 306 -5.57 9.50 -20.98
C VAL A 306 -6.49 9.73 -22.19
N ASN A 307 -5.92 9.69 -23.38
CA ASN A 307 -6.68 9.90 -24.61
C ASN A 307 -7.64 8.74 -24.91
N PRO A 308 -8.78 9.00 -25.60
CA PRO A 308 -9.72 7.96 -25.97
C PRO A 308 -9.14 6.87 -26.89
N GLY A 309 -8.12 7.21 -27.69
CA GLY A 309 -7.43 6.25 -28.56
C GLY A 309 -6.52 5.27 -27.82
N GLU A 310 -6.09 5.62 -26.59
CA GLU A 310 -5.25 4.75 -25.73
C GLU A 310 -6.11 3.87 -24.82
N LEU A 311 -7.15 4.45 -24.18
CA LEU A 311 -8.07 3.73 -23.31
C LEU A 311 -9.51 4.14 -23.61
N CYS A 312 -10.37 3.19 -23.93
CA CYS A 312 -11.80 3.45 -24.07
C CYS A 312 -12.47 3.71 -22.69
N ALA A 313 -13.71 4.16 -22.69
CA ALA A 313 -14.44 4.44 -21.46
C ALA A 313 -14.58 3.22 -20.53
N GLN A 314 -14.69 2.03 -21.10
CA GLN A 314 -14.84 0.79 -20.35
C GLN A 314 -13.50 0.38 -19.70
N ASP A 315 -12.38 0.61 -20.39
CA ASP A 315 -11.05 0.34 -19.87
C ASP A 315 -10.73 1.22 -18.67
N ILE A 316 -11.11 2.51 -18.71
CA ILE A 316 -10.99 3.44 -17.57
C ILE A 316 -11.71 2.88 -16.33
N ALA A 317 -12.95 2.39 -16.50
CA ALA A 317 -13.71 1.82 -15.38
C ALA A 317 -13.08 0.52 -14.86
N SER A 318 -12.58 -0.32 -15.75
CA SER A 318 -11.95 -1.59 -15.43
C SER A 318 -10.62 -1.39 -14.71
N LEU A 319 -9.75 -0.48 -15.19
CA LEU A 319 -8.49 -0.11 -14.55
C LEU A 319 -8.71 0.51 -13.18
N TYR A 320 -9.68 1.42 -13.04
CA TYR A 320 -10.02 1.96 -11.72
C TYR A 320 -10.45 0.86 -10.74
N GLY A 321 -11.12 -0.18 -11.22
CA GLY A 321 -11.50 -1.35 -10.43
C GLY A 321 -10.30 -2.11 -9.84
N LEU A 322 -9.12 -2.03 -10.48
CA LEU A 322 -7.89 -2.67 -9.99
C LEU A 322 -7.33 -1.98 -8.74
N ARG A 323 -7.77 -0.74 -8.43
CA ARG A 323 -7.43 -0.07 -7.17
C ARG A 323 -7.72 -0.96 -5.95
N TRP A 324 -8.73 -1.82 -6.02
CA TRP A 324 -9.03 -2.79 -4.95
C TRP A 324 -7.85 -3.69 -4.57
N ARG A 325 -6.84 -3.82 -5.43
CA ARG A 325 -5.65 -4.64 -5.14
C ARG A 325 -4.90 -4.13 -3.91
N ILE A 326 -4.72 -2.83 -3.77
CA ILE A 326 -4.02 -2.26 -2.61
C ILE A 326 -4.81 -2.46 -1.31
N GLU A 327 -6.15 -2.42 -1.37
CA GLU A 327 -7.00 -2.71 -0.20
C GLU A 327 -6.86 -4.18 0.25
N MET A 328 -6.69 -5.12 -0.68
CA MET A 328 -6.43 -6.52 -0.37
C MET A 328 -5.06 -6.73 0.27
N ILE A 329 -4.05 -5.96 -0.14
CA ILE A 329 -2.74 -5.93 0.52
C ILE A 329 -2.90 -5.45 1.97
N PHE A 330 -3.58 -4.34 2.19
CA PHE A 330 -3.85 -3.83 3.55
C PHE A 330 -4.66 -4.80 4.40
N LYS A 331 -5.62 -5.50 3.81
CA LYS A 331 -6.36 -6.56 4.49
C LYS A 331 -5.44 -7.70 4.92
N SER A 332 -4.50 -8.11 4.06
CA SER A 332 -3.50 -9.12 4.41
C SER A 332 -2.63 -8.65 5.58
N TRP A 333 -2.20 -7.39 5.58
CA TRP A 333 -1.44 -6.82 6.69
C TRP A 333 -2.21 -6.86 8.00
N LYS A 334 -3.43 -6.32 8.02
CA LYS A 334 -4.28 -6.27 9.23
C LYS A 334 -4.65 -7.64 9.77
N SER A 335 -4.84 -8.62 8.90
CA SER A 335 -5.22 -9.98 9.30
C SER A 335 -4.04 -10.82 9.79
N ASN A 336 -2.83 -10.58 9.28
CA ASN A 336 -1.67 -11.39 9.59
C ASN A 336 -0.67 -10.71 10.53
N SER A 337 -0.75 -9.37 10.65
CA SER A 337 0.13 -8.62 11.55
C SER A 337 -0.60 -8.32 12.86
N THR A 338 0.07 -8.59 13.93
CA THR A 338 -0.41 -8.19 15.24
C THR A 338 0.11 -6.79 15.55
N PHE A 339 -0.54 -5.75 15.03
CA PHE A 339 -0.29 -4.37 15.45
C PHE A 339 -0.81 -4.05 16.86
N LEU A 340 -1.17 -5.04 17.67
CA LEU A 340 -1.72 -4.91 19.01
C LEU A 340 -0.97 -5.81 20.02
N PRO A 341 -0.91 -5.40 21.29
CA PRO A 341 -0.95 -4.06 21.85
C PRO A 341 0.46 -3.59 22.21
N PHE A 342 0.84 -2.39 21.77
CA PHE A 342 2.05 -1.70 22.22
C PHE A 342 1.84 -1.03 23.59
N GLN A 343 1.24 -1.73 24.56
CA GLN A 343 1.08 -1.20 25.92
C GLN A 343 2.45 -0.77 26.45
N HIS A 344 2.54 0.49 26.88
CA HIS A 344 3.77 1.11 27.41
C HIS A 344 4.96 1.26 26.44
N ALA A 345 4.77 1.03 25.14
CA ALA A 345 5.82 1.23 24.14
C ALA A 345 6.04 2.72 23.85
N SER A 346 7.29 3.14 23.66
CA SER A 346 7.61 4.49 23.20
C SER A 346 7.21 4.68 21.73
N ALA A 347 6.98 5.93 21.32
CA ALA A 347 6.69 6.25 19.93
C ALA A 347 7.79 5.78 18.98
N GLN A 348 9.06 5.91 19.38
CA GLN A 348 10.20 5.44 18.59
C GLN A 348 10.20 3.91 18.40
N TYR A 349 9.85 3.18 19.46
CA TYR A 349 9.74 1.72 19.35
C TYR A 349 8.63 1.31 18.38
N VAL A 350 7.46 1.95 18.46
CA VAL A 350 6.34 1.69 17.56
C VAL A 350 6.71 2.01 16.12
N GLN A 351 7.37 3.15 15.87
CA GLN A 351 7.86 3.51 14.54
C GLN A 351 8.88 2.50 14.02
N ALA A 352 9.85 2.10 14.85
CA ALA A 352 10.85 1.10 14.48
C ALA A 352 10.19 -0.24 14.10
N TYR A 353 9.18 -0.67 14.86
CA TYR A 353 8.41 -1.87 14.54
C TYR A 353 7.68 -1.73 13.19
N VAL A 354 7.02 -0.59 12.94
CA VAL A 354 6.29 -0.37 11.69
C VAL A 354 7.24 -0.30 10.49
N TYR A 355 8.36 0.42 10.59
CA TYR A 355 9.40 0.40 9.54
C TYR A 355 9.91 -1.01 9.26
N THR A 356 10.23 -1.76 10.32
CA THR A 356 10.66 -3.16 10.18
C THR A 356 9.60 -4.02 9.50
N PHE A 357 8.32 -3.82 9.87
CA PHE A 357 7.20 -4.50 9.23
C PHE A 357 7.10 -4.15 7.74
N LEU A 358 7.27 -2.88 7.36
CA LEU A 358 7.25 -2.45 5.96
C LEU A 358 8.43 -3.03 5.17
N ILE A 359 9.63 -3.04 5.74
CA ILE A 359 10.81 -3.67 5.13
C ILE A 359 10.54 -5.17 4.90
N PHE A 360 10.13 -5.87 5.96
CA PHE A 360 9.80 -7.30 5.88
C PHE A 360 8.73 -7.57 4.81
N THR A 361 7.66 -6.80 4.81
CA THR A 361 6.55 -6.97 3.86
C THR A 361 7.01 -6.73 2.42
N THR A 362 7.84 -5.73 2.17
CA THR A 362 8.40 -5.42 0.85
C THR A 362 9.23 -6.60 0.34
N LEU A 363 10.15 -7.08 1.13
CA LEU A 363 11.01 -8.21 0.77
C LEU A 363 10.23 -9.52 0.62
N PHE A 364 9.32 -9.80 1.54
CA PHE A 364 8.47 -10.99 1.49
C PHE A 364 7.56 -10.98 0.25
N HIS A 365 6.96 -9.84 -0.04
CA HIS A 365 6.09 -9.69 -1.21
C HIS A 365 6.85 -10.00 -2.50
N ALA A 366 8.00 -9.40 -2.70
CA ALA A 366 8.82 -9.61 -3.88
C ALA A 366 9.43 -11.02 -3.94
N ALA A 367 10.14 -11.44 -2.90
CA ALA A 367 10.92 -12.68 -2.94
C ALA A 367 10.08 -13.95 -2.77
N VAL A 368 8.92 -13.86 -2.11
CA VAL A 368 8.09 -15.03 -1.79
C VAL A 368 6.76 -15.00 -2.54
N PHE A 369 5.98 -13.90 -2.39
CA PHE A 369 4.65 -13.87 -2.98
C PHE A 369 4.69 -13.79 -4.50
N VAL A 370 5.32 -12.77 -5.07
CA VAL A 370 5.33 -12.53 -6.53
C VAL A 370 5.91 -13.74 -7.25
N TRP A 371 7.05 -14.25 -6.80
CA TRP A 371 7.71 -15.42 -7.38
C TRP A 371 6.80 -16.65 -7.41
N ASN A 372 6.23 -17.05 -6.27
CA ASN A 372 5.37 -18.23 -6.20
C ASN A 372 4.04 -18.03 -6.95
N ASN A 373 3.48 -16.80 -6.94
CA ASN A 373 2.27 -16.47 -7.67
C ASN A 373 2.48 -16.61 -9.18
N THR A 374 3.57 -16.04 -9.72
CA THR A 374 3.92 -16.14 -11.14
C THR A 374 4.10 -17.59 -11.58
N LEU A 375 4.84 -18.39 -10.81
CA LEU A 375 5.00 -19.82 -11.08
C LEU A 375 3.68 -20.59 -11.01
N SER A 376 2.80 -20.26 -10.06
CA SER A 376 1.49 -20.91 -9.92
C SER A 376 0.56 -20.58 -11.08
N ILE A 377 0.57 -19.35 -11.55
CA ILE A 377 -0.19 -18.95 -12.75
C ILE A 377 0.37 -19.66 -13.99
N ALA A 378 1.68 -19.62 -14.21
CA ALA A 378 2.32 -20.22 -15.39
C ALA A 378 2.11 -21.73 -15.47
N ARG A 379 2.20 -22.46 -14.35
CA ARG A 379 2.12 -23.93 -14.32
C ARG A 379 0.71 -24.48 -14.15
N HIS A 380 -0.16 -23.77 -13.45
CA HIS A 380 -1.46 -24.29 -13.01
C HIS A 380 -2.63 -23.37 -13.34
N ASN A 381 -2.39 -22.21 -13.94
CA ASN A 381 -3.40 -21.15 -14.15
C ASN A 381 -4.17 -20.79 -12.87
N LYS A 382 -3.49 -20.85 -11.72
CA LYS A 382 -4.08 -20.60 -10.40
C LYS A 382 -3.30 -19.51 -9.66
N PRO A 383 -3.85 -18.30 -9.52
CA PRO A 383 -3.21 -17.26 -8.71
C PRO A 383 -3.24 -17.60 -7.22
N LEU A 384 -2.20 -17.17 -6.50
CA LEU A 384 -2.09 -17.35 -5.07
C LEU A 384 -2.71 -16.17 -4.31
N SER A 385 -3.30 -16.46 -3.16
CA SER A 385 -3.82 -15.47 -2.23
C SER A 385 -2.69 -14.96 -1.32
N LEU A 386 -2.35 -13.67 -1.41
CA LEU A 386 -1.38 -13.04 -0.51
C LEU A 386 -1.76 -13.24 0.97
N LEU A 387 -3.05 -13.12 1.30
CA LEU A 387 -3.56 -13.34 2.66
C LEU A 387 -3.25 -14.75 3.20
N ARG A 388 -3.54 -15.78 2.38
CA ARG A 388 -3.32 -17.18 2.75
C ARG A 388 -1.83 -17.51 2.80
N LEU A 389 -1.07 -17.02 1.83
CA LEU A 389 0.38 -17.24 1.77
C LEU A 389 1.09 -16.61 2.98
N THR A 390 0.77 -15.37 3.32
CA THR A 390 1.33 -14.69 4.50
C THR A 390 0.97 -15.45 5.78
N ARG A 391 -0.28 -15.92 5.90
CA ARG A 391 -0.71 -16.75 7.04
C ARG A 391 0.07 -18.05 7.10
N PHE A 392 0.20 -18.75 5.99
CA PHE A 392 0.96 -20.00 5.90
C PHE A 392 2.40 -19.81 6.41
N PHE A 393 3.09 -18.81 5.90
CA PHE A 393 4.46 -18.54 6.34
C PHE A 393 4.54 -18.17 7.82
N LYS A 394 3.60 -17.38 8.33
CA LYS A 394 3.55 -17.03 9.75
C LYS A 394 3.33 -18.23 10.66
N GLU A 395 2.44 -19.14 10.29
CA GLU A 395 2.03 -20.29 11.11
C GLU A 395 2.94 -21.51 10.92
N GLN A 396 3.41 -21.75 9.70
CA GLN A 396 4.08 -22.99 9.30
C GLN A 396 5.58 -22.82 9.04
N MET A 397 6.12 -21.60 9.09
CA MET A 397 7.52 -21.32 8.76
C MET A 397 8.50 -22.13 9.62
N TRP A 398 8.13 -22.39 10.87
CA TRP A 398 8.92 -23.24 11.79
C TRP A 398 9.05 -24.70 11.32
N ALA A 399 8.10 -25.17 10.51
CA ALA A 399 8.11 -26.53 9.97
C ALA A 399 8.82 -26.65 8.61
N VAL A 400 9.07 -25.49 7.94
CA VAL A 400 9.73 -25.46 6.63
C VAL A 400 11.25 -25.40 6.81
N PRO A 401 12.00 -26.44 6.39
CA PRO A 401 13.45 -26.39 6.41
C PRO A 401 13.98 -25.24 5.55
N SER A 402 15.10 -24.63 5.95
CA SER A 402 15.68 -23.49 5.23
C SER A 402 16.05 -23.79 3.78
N ASN A 403 16.45 -25.03 3.47
CA ASN A 403 16.76 -25.49 2.11
C ASN A 403 15.52 -25.84 1.27
N ALA A 404 14.33 -25.92 1.87
CA ALA A 404 13.10 -26.31 1.18
C ALA A 404 12.29 -25.13 0.62
N PHE A 405 12.72 -23.89 0.83
CA PHE A 405 11.95 -22.68 0.43
C PHE A 405 11.65 -22.60 -1.06
N TYR A 406 12.50 -23.13 -1.91
CA TYR A 406 12.31 -23.19 -3.36
C TYR A 406 12.09 -24.61 -3.86
N SER A 407 11.75 -25.56 -2.97
CA SER A 407 11.52 -26.95 -3.37
C SER A 407 10.18 -27.12 -4.08
N ALA A 408 10.16 -28.01 -5.07
CA ALA A 408 8.94 -28.42 -5.76
C ALA A 408 7.86 -28.94 -4.79
N ARG A 409 8.29 -29.56 -3.67
CA ARG A 409 7.39 -30.06 -2.62
C ARG A 409 6.69 -28.93 -1.89
N LEU A 410 7.40 -27.88 -1.48
CA LEU A 410 6.78 -26.73 -0.83
C LEU A 410 5.88 -25.99 -1.81
N PHE A 411 6.31 -25.81 -3.06
CA PHE A 411 5.50 -25.18 -4.09
C PHE A 411 4.16 -25.91 -4.30
N LYS A 412 4.15 -27.25 -4.32
CA LYS A 412 2.91 -28.05 -4.40
C LYS A 412 1.99 -27.81 -3.21
N ILE A 413 2.54 -27.68 -2.01
CA ILE A 413 1.78 -27.36 -0.78
C ILE A 413 1.18 -25.95 -0.87
N LEU A 414 1.97 -24.97 -1.31
CA LEU A 414 1.52 -23.59 -1.45
C LEU A 414 0.40 -23.45 -2.50
N THR A 415 0.55 -24.09 -3.66
CA THR A 415 -0.48 -24.06 -4.73
C THR A 415 -1.76 -24.74 -4.30
N TYR A 416 -1.71 -25.73 -3.43
CA TYR A 416 -2.91 -26.41 -2.92
C TYR A 416 -3.62 -25.55 -1.84
N HIS A 417 -2.89 -25.08 -0.82
CA HIS A 417 -3.49 -24.41 0.33
C HIS A 417 -3.66 -22.90 0.18
N CYS A 418 -2.83 -22.27 -0.62
CA CYS A 418 -2.81 -20.81 -0.77
C CYS A 418 -3.43 -20.33 -2.09
N ALA A 419 -3.94 -21.21 -2.94
CA ALA A 419 -4.61 -20.81 -4.18
C ALA A 419 -5.80 -19.88 -3.88
N TYR A 420 -5.99 -18.89 -4.76
CA TYR A 420 -7.16 -18.04 -4.72
C TYR A 420 -8.39 -18.85 -5.14
N GLU A 421 -9.45 -18.78 -4.39
CA GLU A 421 -10.74 -19.33 -4.82
C GLU A 421 -11.28 -18.43 -5.92
N THR A 422 -11.19 -18.89 -7.17
CA THR A 422 -11.80 -18.20 -8.29
C THR A 422 -13.32 -18.29 -8.16
N ARG A 423 -13.94 -17.13 -8.09
CA ARG A 423 -15.40 -17.03 -8.26
C ARG A 423 -15.67 -17.09 -9.77
N SER A 424 -16.59 -17.94 -10.19
CA SER A 424 -16.97 -18.12 -11.58
C SER A 424 -17.52 -16.84 -12.25
N ASP A 425 -17.99 -15.90 -11.44
CA ASP A 425 -18.66 -14.66 -11.85
C ASP A 425 -17.73 -13.44 -11.93
N ARG A 426 -16.43 -13.57 -11.58
CA ARG A 426 -15.51 -12.42 -11.53
C ARG A 426 -14.10 -12.77 -11.98
N LEU A 427 -13.60 -12.04 -12.97
CA LEU A 427 -12.18 -12.07 -13.32
C LEU A 427 -11.31 -11.61 -12.16
N ASN A 428 -10.22 -12.31 -11.91
CA ASN A 428 -9.19 -11.85 -10.97
C ASN A 428 -8.39 -10.67 -11.59
N HIS A 429 -7.54 -10.01 -10.77
CA HIS A 429 -6.81 -8.81 -11.21
C HIS A 429 -5.85 -9.11 -12.39
N HIS A 430 -5.22 -10.27 -12.42
CA HIS A 430 -4.31 -10.67 -13.50
C HIS A 430 -5.08 -10.89 -14.81
N GLN A 431 -6.19 -11.63 -14.75
CA GLN A 431 -7.08 -11.80 -15.91
C GLN A 431 -7.62 -10.46 -16.44
N LYS A 432 -7.95 -9.54 -15.53
CA LYS A 432 -8.38 -8.18 -15.92
C LYS A 432 -7.27 -7.42 -16.62
N LEU A 433 -6.04 -7.44 -16.11
CA LEU A 433 -4.90 -6.79 -16.76
C LEU A 433 -4.66 -7.38 -18.15
N THR A 434 -4.63 -8.69 -18.26
CA THR A 434 -4.43 -9.39 -19.56
C THR A 434 -5.55 -9.13 -20.56
N SER A 435 -6.80 -8.93 -20.09
CA SER A 435 -7.93 -8.61 -20.97
C SER A 435 -7.99 -7.16 -21.43
N LEU A 436 -7.21 -6.27 -20.84
CA LEU A 436 -7.16 -4.83 -21.14
C LEU A 436 -5.93 -4.44 -21.97
N GLY A 437 -4.86 -5.24 -21.94
CA GLY A 437 -3.64 -5.07 -22.73
C GLY A 437 -3.60 -6.06 -23.87
#